data_b97f6e7f0b66cbb9debf51f5addef0c2
#
_entry.id   b97f6e7f0b66cbb9debf51f5addef0c2
#
_cell.length_a   1.000
_cell.length_b   1.000
_cell.length_c   1.000
_cell.angle_alpha   90.00
_cell.angle_beta   90.00
_cell.angle_gamma   90.00
#
_symmetry.space_group_name_H-M   'P 1'
#
loop_
_entity.id
_entity.type
_entity.pdbx_description
1 polymer ?
#
loop_
_entity_poly.entity_id
_entity_poly.type
_entity_poly.pdbx_seq_one_letter_code
_entity_poly.pdbx_strand_id
1 'polypeptide(L)'
;MGVRHIPIERVGCYAPGGRYPLVSSVLMTVIPAQVAGVRQITLASPNPAPLMLAAAAIAGAHAVLAIGGAQAIATLAFGGGLIDPCDMIVGPGNQWVAAAKQMVANQRGIDFLAGPSELLIIADDSANPAWIAADLLAQAEHDTEAIVTLLTPSSALLASVQDALAAQLPTLPQPNQSTARAALSQGAMVQLSLEQAVQLANQLAPEHLQIMTENPSHWGQQCTQYGGIFVGARAAEVLGDYGLGPNHTLPTNGSGRFHAGLSVSNFLKPKTFITDHGAAAYTQSLPSTLPGQLAREIAALARLEGLEAHARAVECRAQDSKV
;
A
#
# COMPACT_ATOMS: atom_id res chain seq x y z
N MET A 1 15.54 12.35 24.22
CA MET A 1 14.67 11.30 23.67
C MET A 1 14.28 11.64 22.24
N GLY A 2 13.92 10.64 21.46
CA GLY A 2 13.51 10.84 20.08
C GLY A 2 13.07 9.54 19.43
N VAL A 3 12.87 9.61 18.11
CA VAL A 3 12.55 8.46 17.26
C VAL A 3 13.61 8.36 16.18
N ARG A 4 14.13 7.16 15.97
CA ARG A 4 15.04 6.83 14.88
C ARG A 4 14.34 5.87 13.92
N HIS A 5 14.33 6.18 12.64
CA HIS A 5 13.85 5.30 11.60
C HIS A 5 14.98 4.35 11.18
N ILE A 6 14.81 3.08 11.45
CA ILE A 6 15.81 2.04 11.15
C ILE A 6 15.25 1.16 10.03
N PRO A 7 15.98 0.96 8.93
CA PRO A 7 15.56 0.06 7.87
C PRO A 7 15.27 -1.36 8.38
N ILE A 8 14.31 -2.01 7.74
CA ILE A 8 14.15 -3.47 7.82
C ILE A 8 15.40 -4.09 7.20
N GLU A 9 15.90 -5.18 7.76
CA GLU A 9 17.17 -5.73 7.31
C GLU A 9 17.01 -6.55 6.04
N ARG A 10 16.00 -7.45 5.99
CA ARG A 10 15.75 -8.35 4.87
C ARG A 10 14.31 -8.28 4.41
N VAL A 11 14.11 -8.04 3.13
CA VAL A 11 12.78 -7.91 2.51
C VAL A 11 12.64 -8.88 1.36
N GLY A 12 11.53 -9.60 1.35
CA GLY A 12 11.05 -10.38 0.22
C GLY A 12 10.04 -9.58 -0.59
N CYS A 13 10.34 -9.28 -1.84
CA CYS A 13 9.43 -8.66 -2.78
C CYS A 13 8.80 -9.75 -3.65
N TYR A 14 7.48 -9.79 -3.73
CA TYR A 14 6.77 -10.70 -4.62
C TYR A 14 6.23 -9.94 -5.83
N ALA A 15 6.59 -10.38 -7.02
CA ALA A 15 6.02 -9.91 -8.28
C ALA A 15 5.29 -11.07 -8.97
N PRO A 16 3.98 -10.92 -9.27
CA PRO A 16 3.25 -11.98 -9.96
C PRO A 16 3.88 -12.30 -11.31
N GLY A 17 3.95 -13.58 -11.62
CA GLY A 17 4.20 -14.06 -12.97
C GLY A 17 2.89 -14.63 -13.51
N GLY A 18 2.67 -14.58 -14.78
CA GLY A 18 1.46 -15.12 -15.37
C GLY A 18 1.20 -14.58 -16.76
N ARG A 19 0.01 -14.01 -16.97
CA ARG A 19 -0.42 -13.54 -18.29
C ARG A 19 0.49 -12.41 -18.84
N TYR A 20 0.97 -11.53 -17.98
CA TYR A 20 1.82 -10.38 -18.35
C TYR A 20 3.11 -10.34 -17.53
N PRO A 21 4.24 -9.89 -18.10
CA PRO A 21 5.46 -9.60 -17.34
C PRO A 21 5.28 -8.28 -16.59
N LEU A 22 4.84 -8.36 -15.32
CA LEU A 22 4.58 -7.17 -14.49
C LEU A 22 5.89 -6.55 -13.98
N VAL A 23 6.60 -5.89 -14.89
CA VAL A 23 7.86 -5.18 -14.60
C VAL A 23 7.64 -4.08 -13.57
N SER A 24 6.52 -3.37 -13.65
CA SER A 24 6.16 -2.31 -12.71
C SER A 24 6.07 -2.83 -11.27
N SER A 25 5.49 -4.01 -11.02
CA SER A 25 5.44 -4.60 -9.68
C SER A 25 6.83 -4.88 -9.11
N VAL A 26 7.82 -5.20 -9.96
CA VAL A 26 9.22 -5.32 -9.52
C VAL A 26 9.75 -3.97 -9.05
N LEU A 27 9.56 -2.92 -9.86
CA LEU A 27 10.04 -1.56 -9.54
C LEU A 27 9.34 -1.01 -8.29
N MET A 28 8.00 -1.17 -8.19
CA MET A 28 7.18 -0.66 -7.10
C MET A 28 7.47 -1.31 -5.74
N THR A 29 8.02 -2.52 -5.71
CA THR A 29 8.39 -3.21 -4.46
C THR A 29 9.87 -3.06 -4.12
N VAL A 30 10.76 -3.17 -5.11
CA VAL A 30 12.21 -3.18 -4.89
C VAL A 30 12.77 -1.76 -4.66
N ILE A 31 12.35 -0.76 -5.47
CA ILE A 31 12.89 0.60 -5.36
C ILE A 31 12.62 1.24 -3.99
N PRO A 32 11.39 1.24 -3.44
CA PRO A 32 11.16 1.84 -2.12
C PRO A 32 11.91 1.09 -1.01
N ALA A 33 12.09 -0.23 -1.11
CA ALA A 33 12.92 -0.98 -0.18
C ALA A 33 14.40 -0.55 -0.26
N GLN A 34 14.93 -0.38 -1.47
CA GLN A 34 16.28 0.09 -1.71
C GLN A 34 16.50 1.52 -1.18
N VAL A 35 15.56 2.43 -1.46
CA VAL A 35 15.60 3.83 -0.99
C VAL A 35 15.54 3.91 0.54
N ALA A 36 14.79 3.01 1.19
CA ALA A 36 14.74 2.91 2.64
C ALA A 36 16.08 2.44 3.26
N GLY A 37 16.99 1.88 2.46
CA GLY A 37 18.26 1.33 2.93
C GLY A 37 18.17 -0.11 3.43
N VAL A 38 17.22 -0.90 2.91
CA VAL A 38 17.13 -2.34 3.18
C VAL A 38 18.41 -3.03 2.72
N ARG A 39 19.02 -3.82 3.62
CA ARG A 39 20.31 -4.44 3.37
C ARG A 39 20.25 -5.59 2.37
N GLN A 40 19.17 -6.37 2.41
CA GLN A 40 18.99 -7.53 1.53
C GLN A 40 17.57 -7.56 0.97
N ILE A 41 17.44 -7.49 -0.35
CA ILE A 41 16.18 -7.51 -1.07
C ILE A 41 16.17 -8.74 -1.98
N THR A 42 15.23 -9.65 -1.74
CA THR A 42 15.01 -10.85 -2.55
C THR A 42 13.70 -10.70 -3.31
N LEU A 43 13.77 -10.72 -4.64
CA LEU A 43 12.58 -10.78 -5.48
C LEU A 43 12.15 -12.24 -5.68
N ALA A 44 10.90 -12.55 -5.45
CA ALA A 44 10.31 -13.84 -5.84
C ALA A 44 9.29 -13.63 -6.96
N SER A 45 9.39 -14.44 -8.02
CA SER A 45 8.44 -14.41 -9.14
C SER A 45 8.44 -15.76 -9.85
N PRO A 46 7.26 -16.33 -10.22
CA PRO A 46 7.21 -17.57 -10.99
C PRO A 46 7.65 -17.29 -12.43
N ASN A 47 8.62 -18.08 -12.92
CA ASN A 47 9.14 -17.99 -14.29
C ASN A 47 9.39 -16.54 -14.76
N PRO A 48 10.25 -15.76 -14.07
CA PRO A 48 10.43 -14.35 -14.37
C PRO A 48 10.94 -14.15 -15.79
N ALA A 49 10.22 -13.32 -16.56
CA ALA A 49 10.65 -12.95 -17.91
C ALA A 49 11.98 -12.18 -17.89
N PRO A 50 12.79 -12.24 -18.96
CA PRO A 50 14.07 -11.50 -19.02
C PRO A 50 13.96 -10.02 -18.67
N LEU A 51 12.85 -9.37 -19.04
CA LEU A 51 12.60 -7.98 -18.73
C LEU A 51 12.40 -7.75 -17.22
N MET A 52 11.76 -8.69 -16.51
CA MET A 52 11.62 -8.63 -15.06
C MET A 52 12.96 -8.82 -14.33
N LEU A 53 13.82 -9.70 -14.86
CA LEU A 53 15.19 -9.89 -14.33
C LEU A 53 16.05 -8.65 -14.52
N ALA A 54 15.95 -8.01 -15.69
CA ALA A 54 16.63 -6.73 -15.96
C ALA A 54 16.13 -5.63 -15.01
N ALA A 55 14.82 -5.50 -14.83
CA ALA A 55 14.23 -4.55 -13.90
C ALA A 55 14.67 -4.80 -12.45
N ALA A 56 14.71 -6.06 -12.01
CA ALA A 56 15.18 -6.43 -10.68
C ALA A 56 16.64 -6.02 -10.46
N ALA A 57 17.51 -6.25 -11.45
CA ALA A 57 18.92 -5.87 -11.38
C ALA A 57 19.09 -4.35 -11.33
N ILE A 58 18.37 -3.61 -12.19
CA ILE A 58 18.40 -2.14 -12.23
C ILE A 58 17.85 -1.53 -10.93
N ALA A 59 16.77 -2.10 -10.38
CA ALA A 59 16.16 -1.64 -9.14
C ALA A 59 17.00 -1.96 -7.89
N GLY A 60 17.99 -2.84 -7.99
CA GLY A 60 18.89 -3.19 -6.87
C GLY A 60 18.45 -4.39 -6.06
N ALA A 61 17.68 -5.33 -6.63
CA ALA A 61 17.44 -6.63 -5.98
C ALA A 61 18.73 -7.44 -5.89
N HIS A 62 18.99 -8.01 -4.71
CA HIS A 62 20.21 -8.78 -4.44
C HIS A 62 20.12 -10.24 -4.94
N ALA A 63 18.92 -10.78 -4.98
CA ALA A 63 18.64 -12.12 -5.45
C ALA A 63 17.27 -12.20 -6.11
N VAL A 64 17.12 -13.14 -7.04
CA VAL A 64 15.82 -13.50 -7.64
C VAL A 64 15.54 -14.97 -7.39
N LEU A 65 14.39 -15.24 -6.80
CA LEU A 65 13.85 -16.56 -6.51
C LEU A 65 12.80 -16.89 -7.58
N ALA A 66 13.10 -17.81 -8.48
CA ALA A 66 12.22 -18.22 -9.58
C ALA A 66 11.13 -19.20 -9.10
N ILE A 67 10.38 -18.81 -8.08
CA ILE A 67 9.27 -19.57 -7.48
C ILE A 67 8.09 -18.63 -7.27
N GLY A 68 6.87 -19.15 -7.45
CA GLY A 68 5.62 -18.42 -7.24
C GLY A 68 4.72 -19.03 -6.17
N GLY A 69 3.56 -18.40 -5.98
CA GLY A 69 2.51 -18.93 -5.11
C GLY A 69 2.89 -18.96 -3.62
N ALA A 70 2.17 -19.80 -2.87
CA ALA A 70 2.40 -19.98 -1.43
C ALA A 70 3.81 -20.47 -1.12
N GLN A 71 4.44 -21.23 -2.00
CA GLN A 71 5.81 -21.75 -1.85
C GLN A 71 6.83 -20.61 -1.81
N ALA A 72 6.66 -19.58 -2.65
CA ALA A 72 7.51 -18.40 -2.63
C ALA A 72 7.40 -17.66 -1.27
N ILE A 73 6.18 -17.46 -0.81
CA ILE A 73 5.92 -16.80 0.49
C ILE A 73 6.53 -17.60 1.64
N ALA A 74 6.35 -18.92 1.65
CA ALA A 74 6.95 -19.79 2.66
C ALA A 74 8.49 -19.73 2.63
N THR A 75 9.10 -19.75 1.45
CA THR A 75 10.56 -19.64 1.31
C THR A 75 11.06 -18.28 1.77
N LEU A 76 10.38 -17.19 1.42
CA LEU A 76 10.73 -15.85 1.91
C LEU A 76 10.56 -15.74 3.43
N ALA A 77 9.52 -16.36 4.00
CA ALA A 77 9.23 -16.28 5.44
C ALA A 77 10.19 -17.10 6.30
N PHE A 78 10.52 -18.32 5.88
CA PHE A 78 11.23 -19.29 6.71
C PHE A 78 12.65 -19.61 6.22
N GLY A 79 13.00 -19.12 5.03
CA GLY A 79 14.26 -19.46 4.37
C GLY A 79 14.18 -20.80 3.66
N GLY A 80 15.24 -21.12 2.93
CA GLY A 80 15.41 -22.38 2.23
C GLY A 80 16.51 -22.31 1.17
N GLY A 81 17.34 -23.31 1.09
CA GLY A 81 18.47 -23.35 0.17
C GLY A 81 19.45 -22.19 0.43
N LEU A 82 19.56 -21.27 -0.51
CA LEU A 82 20.46 -20.10 -0.43
C LEU A 82 19.75 -18.83 0.06
N ILE A 83 18.46 -18.89 0.42
CA ILE A 83 17.67 -17.73 0.82
C ILE A 83 17.51 -17.72 2.34
N ASP A 84 18.01 -16.67 2.97
CA ASP A 84 17.74 -16.37 4.38
C ASP A 84 16.30 -15.91 4.58
N PRO A 85 15.70 -16.17 5.76
CA PRO A 85 14.37 -15.67 6.09
C PRO A 85 14.30 -14.13 6.00
N CYS A 86 13.29 -13.62 5.35
CA CYS A 86 13.01 -12.18 5.29
C CYS A 86 12.26 -11.73 6.54
N ASP A 87 12.49 -10.48 6.95
CA ASP A 87 11.79 -9.86 8.08
C ASP A 87 10.42 -9.31 7.65
N MET A 88 10.28 -8.96 6.37
CA MET A 88 9.05 -8.45 5.78
C MET A 88 8.86 -8.99 4.36
N ILE A 89 7.62 -9.23 3.96
CA ILE A 89 7.23 -9.70 2.62
C ILE A 89 6.20 -8.74 2.05
N VAL A 90 6.49 -8.19 0.87
CA VAL A 90 5.65 -7.20 0.19
C VAL A 90 5.33 -7.61 -1.25
N GLY A 91 4.30 -7.02 -1.80
CA GLY A 91 3.92 -7.19 -3.19
C GLY A 91 2.57 -7.90 -3.37
N PRO A 92 1.90 -7.61 -4.50
CA PRO A 92 0.60 -8.19 -4.84
C PRO A 92 0.73 -9.64 -5.28
N GLY A 93 -0.36 -10.39 -5.18
CA GLY A 93 -0.42 -11.76 -5.65
C GLY A 93 -1.85 -12.28 -5.69
N ASN A 94 -2.03 -13.48 -6.22
CA ASN A 94 -3.34 -14.13 -6.23
C ASN A 94 -3.79 -14.56 -4.82
N GLN A 95 -5.02 -15.08 -4.69
CA GLN A 95 -5.61 -15.53 -3.43
C GLN A 95 -4.71 -16.48 -2.63
N TRP A 96 -3.92 -17.34 -3.26
CA TRP A 96 -3.00 -18.27 -2.58
C TRP A 96 -1.80 -17.55 -1.98
N VAL A 97 -1.30 -16.53 -2.66
CA VAL A 97 -0.25 -15.65 -2.14
C VAL A 97 -0.77 -14.82 -0.98
N ALA A 98 -1.96 -14.25 -1.10
CA ALA A 98 -2.61 -13.50 -0.02
C ALA A 98 -2.85 -14.38 1.22
N ALA A 99 -3.40 -15.59 1.05
CA ALA A 99 -3.59 -16.54 2.13
C ALA A 99 -2.25 -16.94 2.79
N ALA A 100 -1.21 -17.19 2.02
CA ALA A 100 0.10 -17.51 2.55
C ALA A 100 0.72 -16.33 3.33
N LYS A 101 0.59 -15.09 2.82
CA LYS A 101 1.01 -13.88 3.56
C LYS A 101 0.27 -13.76 4.89
N GLN A 102 -1.04 -13.99 4.90
CA GLN A 102 -1.84 -13.98 6.12
C GLN A 102 -1.36 -15.02 7.15
N MET A 103 -1.01 -16.21 6.70
CA MET A 103 -0.51 -17.28 7.60
C MET A 103 0.82 -16.91 8.27
N VAL A 104 1.69 -16.17 7.60
CA VAL A 104 3.00 -15.78 8.13
C VAL A 104 3.01 -14.42 8.83
N ALA A 105 1.92 -13.65 8.76
CA ALA A 105 1.83 -12.27 9.26
C ALA A 105 2.13 -12.12 10.76
N ASN A 106 1.94 -13.18 11.57
CA ASN A 106 2.28 -13.18 12.99
C ASN A 106 3.78 -13.34 13.26
N GLN A 107 4.57 -13.73 12.27
CA GLN A 107 5.99 -14.00 12.39
C GLN A 107 6.85 -13.08 11.53
N ARG A 108 6.28 -12.57 10.45
CA ARG A 108 6.93 -11.69 9.47
C ARG A 108 6.05 -10.46 9.21
N GLY A 109 6.68 -9.31 8.99
CA GLY A 109 5.94 -8.16 8.49
C GLY A 109 5.36 -8.45 7.11
N ILE A 110 4.18 -7.94 6.85
CA ILE A 110 3.60 -7.89 5.49
C ILE A 110 3.16 -6.46 5.19
N ASP A 111 3.01 -6.11 3.91
CA ASP A 111 2.38 -4.86 3.49
C ASP A 111 0.88 -4.88 3.80
N PHE A 112 0.11 -5.57 2.98
CA PHE A 112 -1.32 -5.83 3.14
C PHE A 112 -1.70 -7.09 2.37
N LEU A 113 -2.97 -7.51 2.50
CA LEU A 113 -3.54 -8.62 1.75
C LEU A 113 -4.22 -8.07 0.51
N ALA A 114 -3.63 -8.30 -0.66
CA ALA A 114 -4.21 -7.88 -1.94
C ALA A 114 -5.35 -8.81 -2.36
N GLY A 115 -6.46 -8.22 -2.78
CA GLY A 115 -7.55 -8.85 -3.49
C GLY A 115 -7.52 -8.52 -4.98
N PRO A 116 -8.64 -8.75 -5.71
CA PRO A 116 -8.81 -8.27 -7.06
C PRO A 116 -8.65 -6.75 -7.15
N SER A 117 -8.18 -6.26 -8.29
CA SER A 117 -8.03 -4.82 -8.53
C SER A 117 -9.40 -4.13 -8.62
N GLU A 118 -9.48 -2.90 -8.13
CA GLU A 118 -10.72 -2.14 -8.01
C GLU A 118 -10.58 -0.73 -8.56
N LEU A 119 -11.54 -0.28 -9.36
CA LEU A 119 -11.68 1.13 -9.75
C LEU A 119 -13.10 1.61 -9.49
N LEU A 120 -13.24 2.67 -8.70
CA LEU A 120 -14.50 3.40 -8.52
C LEU A 120 -14.35 4.81 -9.07
N ILE A 121 -15.22 5.17 -10.02
CA ILE A 121 -15.29 6.51 -10.62
C ILE A 121 -16.53 7.23 -10.10
N ILE A 122 -16.35 8.45 -9.59
CA ILE A 122 -17.43 9.40 -9.32
C ILE A 122 -17.38 10.47 -10.39
N ALA A 123 -18.47 10.62 -11.17
CA ALA A 123 -18.51 11.55 -12.30
C ALA A 123 -19.84 12.30 -12.36
N ASP A 124 -19.84 13.53 -12.93
CA ASP A 124 -21.02 14.28 -13.30
C ASP A 124 -21.08 14.55 -14.82
N ASP A 125 -22.06 15.33 -15.28
CA ASP A 125 -22.26 15.63 -16.70
C ASP A 125 -21.08 16.36 -17.38
N SER A 126 -20.13 16.90 -16.63
CA SER A 126 -18.94 17.54 -17.17
C SER A 126 -17.88 16.54 -17.65
N ALA A 127 -18.00 15.27 -17.23
CA ALA A 127 -17.04 14.23 -17.56
C ALA A 127 -17.18 13.72 -19.00
N ASN A 128 -16.07 13.39 -19.63
CA ASN A 128 -16.05 12.79 -20.95
C ASN A 128 -16.35 11.28 -20.86
N PRO A 129 -17.49 10.79 -21.44
CA PRO A 129 -17.86 9.39 -21.33
C PRO A 129 -16.85 8.44 -21.99
N ALA A 130 -16.15 8.89 -23.05
CA ALA A 130 -15.12 8.05 -23.69
C ALA A 130 -13.89 7.86 -22.81
N TRP A 131 -13.54 8.84 -21.97
CA TRP A 131 -12.46 8.71 -21.00
C TRP A 131 -12.84 7.77 -19.85
N ILE A 132 -14.06 7.93 -19.31
CA ILE A 132 -14.57 7.00 -18.28
C ILE A 132 -14.55 5.57 -18.81
N ALA A 133 -15.03 5.35 -20.04
CA ALA A 133 -15.03 4.01 -20.65
C ALA A 133 -13.60 3.45 -20.80
N ALA A 134 -12.63 4.28 -21.20
CA ALA A 134 -11.25 3.88 -21.32
C ALA A 134 -10.63 3.48 -19.95
N ASP A 135 -10.89 4.25 -18.88
CA ASP A 135 -10.39 3.96 -17.54
C ASP A 135 -11.02 2.67 -16.97
N LEU A 136 -12.33 2.48 -17.15
CA LEU A 136 -13.02 1.24 -16.76
C LEU A 136 -12.48 0.02 -17.52
N LEU A 137 -12.15 0.16 -18.81
CA LEU A 137 -11.56 -0.91 -19.60
C LEU A 137 -10.11 -1.20 -19.19
N ALA A 138 -9.33 -0.17 -18.89
CA ALA A 138 -7.95 -0.30 -18.41
C ALA A 138 -7.91 -1.12 -17.11
N GLN A 139 -8.81 -0.85 -16.16
CA GLN A 139 -8.92 -1.66 -14.95
C GLN A 139 -9.46 -3.06 -15.23
N ALA A 140 -10.46 -3.18 -16.07
CA ALA A 140 -11.13 -4.46 -16.38
C ALA A 140 -10.22 -5.47 -17.11
N GLU A 141 -9.20 -5.01 -17.84
CA GLU A 141 -8.30 -5.92 -18.56
C GLU A 141 -7.27 -6.61 -17.68
N HIS A 142 -7.09 -6.16 -16.43
CA HIS A 142 -6.12 -6.76 -15.49
C HIS A 142 -6.48 -8.18 -15.11
N ASP A 143 -7.74 -8.41 -14.71
CA ASP A 143 -8.22 -9.73 -14.28
C ASP A 143 -9.73 -9.87 -14.49
N THR A 144 -10.20 -11.11 -14.65
CA THR A 144 -11.63 -11.42 -14.74
C THR A 144 -12.41 -11.09 -13.47
N GLU A 145 -11.74 -11.03 -12.33
CA GLU A 145 -12.28 -10.69 -11.01
C GLU A 145 -12.18 -9.18 -10.69
N ALA A 146 -11.61 -8.36 -11.59
CA ALA A 146 -11.48 -6.92 -11.36
C ALA A 146 -12.87 -6.28 -11.18
N ILE A 147 -12.98 -5.35 -10.23
CA ILE A 147 -14.23 -4.66 -9.89
C ILE A 147 -14.16 -3.24 -10.44
N VAL A 148 -15.09 -2.91 -11.34
CA VAL A 148 -15.20 -1.59 -11.94
C VAL A 148 -16.56 -0.98 -11.64
N THR A 149 -16.56 0.25 -11.12
CA THR A 149 -17.77 0.92 -10.67
C THR A 149 -17.83 2.37 -11.15
N LEU A 150 -18.98 2.79 -11.69
CA LEU A 150 -19.28 4.18 -12.00
C LEU A 150 -20.46 4.65 -11.16
N LEU A 151 -20.28 5.76 -10.44
CA LEU A 151 -21.30 6.44 -9.66
C LEU A 151 -21.52 7.84 -10.26
N THR A 152 -22.76 8.18 -10.63
CA THR A 152 -23.06 9.48 -11.25
C THR A 152 -24.52 9.88 -10.97
N PRO A 153 -24.83 11.20 -10.85
CA PRO A 153 -26.21 11.67 -10.80
C PRO A 153 -26.91 11.65 -12.18
N SER A 154 -26.14 11.48 -13.27
CA SER A 154 -26.61 11.64 -14.63
C SER A 154 -26.94 10.31 -15.30
N SER A 155 -28.22 10.07 -15.57
CA SER A 155 -28.66 8.94 -16.41
C SER A 155 -28.19 9.05 -17.86
N ALA A 156 -28.03 10.28 -18.37
CA ALA A 156 -27.50 10.52 -19.71
C ALA A 156 -26.03 10.12 -19.82
N LEU A 157 -25.22 10.45 -18.79
CA LEU A 157 -23.82 10.03 -18.74
C LEU A 157 -23.70 8.50 -18.67
N LEU A 158 -24.55 7.82 -17.86
CA LEU A 158 -24.58 6.35 -17.81
C LEU A 158 -24.78 5.74 -19.19
N ALA A 159 -25.79 6.22 -19.96
CA ALA A 159 -26.06 5.74 -21.30
C ALA A 159 -24.86 5.98 -22.23
N SER A 160 -24.29 7.19 -22.21
CA SER A 160 -23.15 7.55 -23.06
C SER A 160 -21.89 6.72 -22.73
N VAL A 161 -21.67 6.38 -21.47
CA VAL A 161 -20.55 5.51 -21.06
C VAL A 161 -20.79 4.07 -21.52
N GLN A 162 -22.02 3.57 -21.45
CA GLN A 162 -22.38 2.24 -21.99
C GLN A 162 -22.09 2.16 -23.49
N ASP A 163 -22.53 3.20 -24.27
CA ASP A 163 -22.24 3.26 -25.69
C ASP A 163 -20.73 3.32 -25.99
N ALA A 164 -19.97 4.10 -25.19
CA ALA A 164 -18.53 4.20 -25.34
C ALA A 164 -17.83 2.87 -25.01
N LEU A 165 -18.26 2.16 -23.98
CA LEU A 165 -17.76 0.81 -23.66
C LEU A 165 -18.06 -0.19 -24.76
N ALA A 166 -19.29 -0.16 -25.33
CA ALA A 166 -19.68 -1.02 -26.44
C ALA A 166 -18.84 -0.77 -27.69
N ALA A 167 -18.43 0.47 -27.93
CA ALA A 167 -17.57 0.85 -29.05
C ALA A 167 -16.08 0.49 -28.80
N GLN A 168 -15.55 0.69 -27.59
CA GLN A 168 -14.13 0.53 -27.29
C GLN A 168 -13.75 -0.92 -26.99
N LEU A 169 -14.57 -1.67 -26.25
CA LEU A 169 -14.26 -3.06 -25.85
C LEU A 169 -13.88 -3.97 -27.05
N PRO A 170 -14.57 -3.92 -28.22
CA PRO A 170 -14.18 -4.74 -29.36
C PRO A 170 -12.81 -4.40 -29.97
N THR A 171 -12.26 -3.23 -29.67
CA THR A 171 -10.95 -2.81 -30.20
C THR A 171 -9.77 -3.36 -29.42
N LEU A 172 -10.00 -3.88 -28.22
CA LEU A 172 -8.96 -4.51 -27.42
C LEU A 172 -8.47 -5.82 -28.05
N PRO A 173 -7.17 -6.10 -28.01
CA PRO A 173 -6.65 -7.39 -28.47
C PRO A 173 -7.08 -8.53 -27.55
N GLN A 174 -7.02 -9.77 -28.06
CA GLN A 174 -7.16 -10.95 -27.21
C GLN A 174 -5.84 -11.24 -26.47
N PRO A 175 -5.85 -11.66 -25.19
CA PRO A 175 -7.03 -11.99 -24.38
C PRO A 175 -7.63 -10.80 -23.58
N ASN A 176 -7.09 -9.57 -23.68
CA ASN A 176 -7.54 -8.40 -22.91
C ASN A 176 -9.05 -8.17 -23.07
N GLN A 177 -9.56 -8.26 -24.31
CA GLN A 177 -10.98 -8.11 -24.61
C GLN A 177 -11.87 -9.10 -23.83
N SER A 178 -11.51 -10.38 -23.80
CA SER A 178 -12.29 -11.41 -23.10
C SER A 178 -12.22 -11.21 -21.58
N THR A 179 -11.07 -10.80 -21.06
CA THR A 179 -10.88 -10.49 -19.63
C THR A 179 -11.72 -9.30 -19.22
N ALA A 180 -11.58 -8.18 -19.94
CA ALA A 180 -12.35 -6.98 -19.66
C ALA A 180 -13.88 -7.21 -19.75
N ARG A 181 -14.33 -8.01 -20.72
CA ARG A 181 -15.75 -8.41 -20.83
C ARG A 181 -16.22 -9.14 -19.58
N ALA A 182 -15.44 -10.08 -19.05
CA ALA A 182 -15.79 -10.83 -17.85
C ALA A 182 -15.85 -9.90 -16.62
N ALA A 183 -14.86 -9.04 -16.42
CA ALA A 183 -14.83 -8.06 -15.32
C ALA A 183 -16.00 -7.06 -15.41
N LEU A 184 -16.27 -6.48 -16.59
CA LEU A 184 -17.38 -5.57 -16.80
C LEU A 184 -18.76 -6.22 -16.50
N SER A 185 -18.90 -7.54 -16.69
CA SER A 185 -20.17 -8.22 -16.38
C SER A 185 -20.47 -8.28 -14.87
N GLN A 186 -19.48 -8.06 -14.03
CA GLN A 186 -19.59 -7.99 -12.56
C GLN A 186 -19.55 -6.54 -12.08
N GLY A 187 -19.21 -5.58 -12.94
CA GLY A 187 -19.14 -4.17 -12.63
C GLY A 187 -20.50 -3.54 -12.37
N ALA A 188 -20.51 -2.36 -11.79
CA ALA A 188 -21.72 -1.63 -11.47
C ALA A 188 -21.68 -0.20 -12.03
N MET A 189 -22.80 0.24 -12.63
CA MET A 189 -23.04 1.64 -12.99
C MET A 189 -24.31 2.09 -12.30
N VAL A 190 -24.20 3.04 -11.36
CA VAL A 190 -25.30 3.36 -10.46
C VAL A 190 -25.58 4.86 -10.50
N GLN A 191 -26.87 5.20 -10.62
CA GLN A 191 -27.32 6.59 -10.50
C GLN A 191 -27.51 6.97 -9.02
N LEU A 192 -26.69 7.92 -8.54
CA LEU A 192 -26.67 8.42 -7.16
C LEU A 192 -26.36 9.91 -7.19
N SER A 193 -26.81 10.68 -6.17
CA SER A 193 -26.28 12.04 -5.99
C SER A 193 -24.78 11.99 -5.68
N LEU A 194 -24.05 13.09 -5.90
CA LEU A 194 -22.61 13.13 -5.62
C LEU A 194 -22.32 12.91 -4.14
N GLU A 195 -23.17 13.40 -3.23
CA GLU A 195 -23.08 13.17 -1.79
C GLU A 195 -23.21 11.67 -1.45
N GLN A 196 -24.19 10.99 -2.06
CA GLN A 196 -24.39 9.55 -1.88
C GLN A 196 -23.22 8.76 -2.47
N ALA A 197 -22.68 9.20 -3.63
CA ALA A 197 -21.52 8.58 -4.25
C ALA A 197 -20.27 8.67 -3.37
N VAL A 198 -20.00 9.82 -2.76
CA VAL A 198 -18.91 10.00 -1.80
C VAL A 198 -19.12 9.14 -0.54
N GLN A 199 -20.35 9.09 0.00
CA GLN A 199 -20.65 8.22 1.13
C GLN A 199 -20.38 6.76 0.82
N LEU A 200 -20.85 6.30 -0.36
CA LEU A 200 -20.64 4.92 -0.80
C LEU A 200 -19.15 4.63 -1.06
N ALA A 201 -18.41 5.55 -1.70
CA ALA A 201 -16.98 5.41 -1.89
C ALA A 201 -16.23 5.26 -0.57
N ASN A 202 -16.54 6.09 0.44
CA ASN A 202 -15.98 5.97 1.78
C ASN A 202 -16.38 4.67 2.49
N GLN A 203 -17.56 4.13 2.20
CA GLN A 203 -17.98 2.81 2.72
C GLN A 203 -17.27 1.65 2.05
N LEU A 204 -17.01 1.73 0.76
CA LEU A 204 -16.31 0.69 0.00
C LEU A 204 -14.80 0.75 0.22
N ALA A 205 -14.24 1.96 0.36
CA ALA A 205 -12.80 2.22 0.45
C ALA A 205 -12.02 1.52 -0.68
N PRO A 206 -12.31 1.87 -1.96
CA PRO A 206 -11.77 1.17 -3.12
C PRO A 206 -10.26 1.34 -3.24
N GLU A 207 -9.63 0.42 -3.96
CA GLU A 207 -8.21 0.52 -4.32
C GLU A 207 -7.91 1.83 -5.05
N HIS A 208 -8.60 2.04 -6.18
CA HIS A 208 -8.50 3.28 -6.97
C HIS A 208 -9.82 4.04 -6.92
N LEU A 209 -9.76 5.31 -6.52
CA LEU A 209 -10.89 6.23 -6.53
C LEU A 209 -10.60 7.38 -7.49
N GLN A 210 -11.43 7.56 -8.52
CA GLN A 210 -11.28 8.64 -9.48
C GLN A 210 -12.46 9.62 -9.40
N ILE A 211 -12.19 10.92 -9.41
CA ILE A 211 -13.18 11.99 -9.31
C ILE A 211 -13.17 12.80 -10.61
N MET A 212 -14.20 12.65 -11.43
CA MET A 212 -14.36 13.30 -12.73
C MET A 212 -15.60 14.19 -12.73
N THR A 213 -15.58 15.24 -11.92
CA THR A 213 -16.69 16.18 -11.75
C THR A 213 -16.25 17.60 -12.11
N GLU A 214 -17.20 18.53 -12.26
CA GLU A 214 -16.91 19.96 -12.48
C GLU A 214 -16.05 20.55 -11.34
N ASN A 215 -16.31 20.13 -10.10
CA ASN A 215 -15.56 20.58 -8.90
C ASN A 215 -14.85 19.41 -8.22
N PRO A 216 -13.84 18.79 -8.85
CA PRO A 216 -13.27 17.54 -8.39
C PRO A 216 -12.55 17.66 -7.05
N SER A 217 -11.91 18.81 -6.77
CA SER A 217 -11.23 19.04 -5.48
C SER A 217 -12.20 19.12 -4.32
N HIS A 218 -13.40 19.67 -4.51
CA HIS A 218 -14.44 19.75 -3.48
C HIS A 218 -14.88 18.34 -3.06
N TRP A 219 -15.14 17.46 -4.02
CA TRP A 219 -15.60 16.10 -3.76
C TRP A 219 -14.45 15.20 -3.28
N GLY A 220 -13.26 15.35 -3.86
CA GLY A 220 -12.08 14.60 -3.45
C GLY A 220 -11.69 14.82 -2.00
N GLN A 221 -11.84 16.04 -1.46
CA GLN A 221 -11.57 16.34 -0.05
C GLN A 221 -12.54 15.66 0.93
N GLN A 222 -13.72 15.25 0.47
CA GLN A 222 -14.70 14.53 1.28
C GLN A 222 -14.49 13.01 1.25
N CYS A 223 -13.67 12.52 0.32
CA CYS A 223 -13.27 11.13 0.24
C CYS A 223 -12.07 10.90 1.17
N THR A 224 -12.21 10.03 2.16
CA THR A 224 -11.20 9.79 3.20
C THR A 224 -10.73 8.33 3.26
N GLN A 225 -11.40 7.44 2.52
CA GLN A 225 -11.15 6.01 2.54
C GLN A 225 -10.90 5.51 1.11
N TYR A 226 -9.66 5.20 0.79
CA TYR A 226 -9.22 4.70 -0.54
C TYR A 226 -7.79 4.19 -0.48
N GLY A 227 -7.37 3.40 -1.45
CA GLY A 227 -5.96 3.07 -1.67
C GLY A 227 -5.20 4.21 -2.33
N GLY A 228 -5.69 4.68 -3.47
CA GLY A 228 -5.20 5.86 -4.20
C GLY A 228 -6.36 6.71 -4.73
N ILE A 229 -6.22 8.05 -4.75
CA ILE A 229 -7.23 8.96 -5.27
C ILE A 229 -6.69 9.78 -6.45
N PHE A 230 -7.48 9.88 -7.50
CA PHE A 230 -7.19 10.59 -8.75
C PHE A 230 -8.23 11.69 -8.93
N VAL A 231 -7.81 12.95 -8.79
CA VAL A 231 -8.73 14.11 -8.70
C VAL A 231 -8.67 14.94 -9.97
N GLY A 232 -9.75 14.95 -10.73
CA GLY A 232 -9.90 15.67 -11.99
C GLY A 232 -9.86 14.77 -13.23
N ALA A 233 -10.53 15.18 -14.28
CA ALA A 233 -10.72 14.39 -15.49
C ALA A 233 -9.43 13.95 -16.22
N ARG A 234 -8.32 14.68 -16.00
CA ARG A 234 -7.01 14.35 -16.59
C ARG A 234 -6.14 13.48 -15.68
N ALA A 235 -6.55 13.22 -14.45
CA ALA A 235 -5.86 12.37 -13.51
C ALA A 235 -6.32 10.92 -13.70
N ALA A 236 -6.03 10.33 -14.85
CA ALA A 236 -6.36 8.95 -15.14
C ALA A 236 -5.63 8.00 -14.18
N GLU A 237 -6.27 6.92 -13.77
CA GLU A 237 -5.73 5.91 -12.85
C GLU A 237 -4.38 5.35 -13.34
N VAL A 238 -4.25 5.07 -14.65
CA VAL A 238 -3.02 4.57 -15.28
C VAL A 238 -1.79 5.47 -15.04
N LEU A 239 -1.98 6.76 -14.73
CA LEU A 239 -0.87 7.66 -14.36
C LEU A 239 -0.30 7.35 -12.97
N GLY A 240 -1.07 6.68 -12.12
CA GLY A 240 -0.59 6.13 -10.86
C GLY A 240 0.30 4.91 -11.06
N ASP A 241 0.06 4.13 -12.11
CA ASP A 241 0.83 2.95 -12.46
C ASP A 241 2.17 3.30 -13.12
N TYR A 242 2.19 4.36 -13.94
CA TYR A 242 3.35 4.69 -14.77
C TYR A 242 3.69 6.18 -14.74
N GLY A 243 4.92 6.49 -14.37
CA GLY A 243 5.58 7.75 -14.68
C GLY A 243 5.41 8.91 -13.70
N LEU A 244 4.36 9.00 -12.89
CA LEU A 244 4.13 10.14 -11.99
C LEU A 244 4.60 9.94 -10.54
N GLY A 245 5.12 8.76 -10.21
CA GLY A 245 5.79 8.51 -8.93
C GLY A 245 4.99 7.87 -7.80
N PRO A 246 3.64 7.93 -7.73
CA PRO A 246 2.92 7.14 -6.72
C PRO A 246 3.19 5.64 -6.89
N ASN A 247 3.04 4.90 -5.80
CA ASN A 247 3.17 3.44 -5.83
C ASN A 247 1.79 2.83 -6.11
N HIS A 248 1.73 1.95 -7.10
CA HIS A 248 0.48 1.27 -7.48
C HIS A 248 0.18 0.02 -6.64
N THR A 249 1.09 -0.38 -5.73
CA THR A 249 0.80 -1.46 -4.79
C THR A 249 -0.08 -0.88 -3.69
N LEU A 250 -1.38 -0.98 -3.88
CA LEU A 250 -2.41 -0.31 -3.09
C LEU A 250 -3.27 -1.32 -2.31
N PRO A 251 -3.84 -0.93 -1.16
CA PRO A 251 -4.75 -1.77 -0.40
C PRO A 251 -6.08 -1.93 -1.14
N THR A 252 -6.62 -3.15 -1.15
CA THR A 252 -7.88 -3.57 -1.79
C THR A 252 -8.88 -4.05 -0.76
N ASN A 253 -10.09 -4.44 -1.19
CA ASN A 253 -11.14 -5.03 -0.33
C ASN A 253 -11.46 -4.17 0.90
N GLY A 254 -11.55 -2.86 0.72
CA GLY A 254 -11.87 -1.94 1.80
C GLY A 254 -10.75 -1.74 2.82
N SER A 255 -9.58 -2.34 2.64
CA SER A 255 -8.44 -2.19 3.57
C SER A 255 -7.77 -0.80 3.50
N GLY A 256 -8.11 0.02 2.51
CA GLY A 256 -7.76 1.45 2.45
C GLY A 256 -8.23 2.27 3.65
N ARG A 257 -9.11 1.71 4.52
CA ARG A 257 -9.54 2.33 5.79
C ARG A 257 -8.45 2.37 6.84
N PHE A 258 -7.47 1.47 6.79
CA PHE A 258 -6.41 1.31 7.79
C PHE A 258 -5.04 0.98 7.20
N HIS A 259 -4.94 0.78 5.90
CA HIS A 259 -3.69 0.65 5.17
C HIS A 259 -3.53 1.79 4.17
N ALA A 260 -2.28 2.18 3.92
CA ALA A 260 -1.89 3.06 2.83
C ALA A 260 -1.17 2.25 1.74
N GLY A 261 -1.01 2.84 0.57
CA GLY A 261 -0.16 2.28 -0.49
C GLY A 261 1.28 2.06 -0.03
N LEU A 262 1.95 1.12 -0.68
CA LEU A 262 3.35 0.78 -0.36
C LEU A 262 4.25 2.00 -0.58
N SER A 263 5.09 2.27 0.39
CA SER A 263 5.99 3.43 0.37
C SER A 263 7.30 3.13 1.09
N VAL A 264 8.26 4.03 1.01
CA VAL A 264 9.53 3.92 1.73
C VAL A 264 9.33 3.74 3.24
N SER A 265 8.30 4.36 3.82
CA SER A 265 8.02 4.28 5.26
C SER A 265 7.65 2.87 5.74
N ASN A 266 7.09 2.02 4.87
CA ASN A 266 6.78 0.64 5.22
C ASN A 266 8.03 -0.19 5.54
N PHE A 267 9.17 0.19 4.96
CA PHE A 267 10.46 -0.48 5.17
C PHE A 267 11.28 0.12 6.31
N LEU A 268 10.72 1.06 7.07
CA LEU A 268 11.37 1.75 8.17
C LEU A 268 10.68 1.42 9.51
N LYS A 269 11.47 1.03 10.50
CA LYS A 269 10.99 0.80 11.88
C LYS A 269 11.25 2.05 12.72
N PRO A 270 10.22 2.78 13.16
CA PRO A 270 10.41 3.84 14.13
C PRO A 270 10.78 3.22 15.48
N LYS A 271 11.98 3.49 15.97
CA LYS A 271 12.49 3.05 17.26
C LYS A 271 12.68 4.24 18.18
N THR A 272 12.01 4.21 19.33
CA THR A 272 12.21 5.22 20.38
C THR A 272 13.54 5.00 21.08
N PHE A 273 14.20 6.07 21.46
CA PHE A 273 15.39 6.04 22.28
C PHE A 273 15.35 7.12 23.35
N ILE A 274 15.98 6.83 24.47
CA ILE A 274 16.26 7.78 25.55
C ILE A 274 17.77 7.74 25.77
N THR A 275 18.40 8.89 25.85
CA THR A 275 19.84 9.02 26.14
C THR A 275 20.05 10.03 27.27
N ASP A 276 20.99 9.75 28.15
CA ASP A 276 21.39 10.60 29.27
C ASP A 276 22.51 11.57 28.90
N HIS A 277 23.27 11.29 27.85
CA HIS A 277 24.35 12.16 27.39
C HIS A 277 24.09 12.69 25.99
N GLY A 278 24.44 13.96 25.79
CA GLY A 278 24.37 14.62 24.49
C GLY A 278 25.37 14.02 23.49
N ALA A 279 25.09 12.83 22.98
CA ALA A 279 25.80 12.36 21.81
C ALA A 279 25.50 13.33 20.66
N ALA A 280 26.51 13.81 19.96
CA ALA A 280 26.42 14.79 18.87
C ALA A 280 25.44 14.39 17.73
N ALA A 281 24.95 13.15 17.74
CA ALA A 281 23.99 12.61 16.77
C ALA A 281 22.51 12.75 17.18
N TYR A 282 22.20 13.26 18.39
CA TYR A 282 20.81 13.33 18.88
C TYR A 282 20.46 14.75 19.31
N THR A 283 19.37 15.28 18.76
CA THR A 283 18.95 16.66 18.94
C THR A 283 18.34 16.98 20.32
N GLN A 284 17.96 15.97 21.09
CA GLN A 284 17.45 16.14 22.46
C GLN A 284 17.99 15.00 23.36
N SER A 285 18.71 15.37 24.40
CA SER A 285 19.15 14.47 25.47
C SER A 285 18.30 14.70 26.73
N LEU A 286 18.25 13.70 27.60
CA LEU A 286 17.81 13.95 28.98
C LEU A 286 18.71 15.02 29.61
N PRO A 287 18.17 15.84 30.52
CA PRO A 287 19.02 16.67 31.38
C PRO A 287 20.12 15.81 32.01
N SER A 288 21.29 16.37 32.20
CA SER A 288 22.44 15.67 32.85
C SER A 288 22.08 15.11 34.22
N THR A 289 21.00 15.59 34.81
CA THR A 289 20.40 15.11 36.05
C THR A 289 18.90 14.97 35.87
N LEU A 290 18.32 13.87 36.31
CA LEU A 290 16.86 13.74 36.34
C LEU A 290 16.34 14.70 37.43
N PRO A 291 15.44 15.66 37.09
CA PRO A 291 14.88 16.57 38.10
C PRO A 291 14.21 15.76 39.21
N GLY A 292 14.56 16.06 40.48
CA GLY A 292 14.02 15.30 41.61
C GLY A 292 12.49 15.31 41.71
N GLN A 293 11.84 16.40 41.25
CA GLN A 293 10.39 16.42 41.16
C GLN A 293 9.83 15.39 40.16
N LEU A 294 10.40 15.32 38.97
CA LEU A 294 9.98 14.37 37.95
C LEU A 294 10.21 12.92 38.43
N ALA A 295 11.34 12.66 39.09
CA ALA A 295 11.60 11.34 39.66
C ALA A 295 10.57 10.93 40.72
N ARG A 296 10.15 11.87 41.59
CA ARG A 296 9.10 11.63 42.59
C ARG A 296 7.73 11.35 41.93
N GLU A 297 7.39 12.10 40.91
CA GLU A 297 6.13 11.92 40.16
C GLU A 297 6.09 10.54 39.47
N ILE A 298 7.18 10.14 38.78
CA ILE A 298 7.31 8.83 38.16
C ILE A 298 7.26 7.71 39.22
N ALA A 299 7.97 7.86 40.34
CA ALA A 299 7.96 6.88 41.42
C ALA A 299 6.57 6.73 42.07
N ALA A 300 5.86 7.85 42.25
CA ALA A 300 4.49 7.83 42.76
C ALA A 300 3.54 7.07 41.83
N LEU A 301 3.63 7.31 40.51
CA LEU A 301 2.81 6.60 39.53
C LEU A 301 3.12 5.10 39.52
N ALA A 302 4.39 4.73 39.52
CA ALA A 302 4.82 3.33 39.58
C ALA A 302 4.26 2.61 40.82
N ARG A 303 4.26 3.29 41.99
CA ARG A 303 3.67 2.73 43.22
C ARG A 303 2.14 2.60 43.15
N LEU A 304 1.45 3.52 42.51
CA LEU A 304 0.00 3.39 42.27
C LEU A 304 -0.32 2.14 41.46
N GLU A 305 0.58 1.74 40.54
CA GLU A 305 0.46 0.51 39.77
C GLU A 305 1.00 -0.73 40.52
N GLY A 306 1.49 -0.59 41.76
CA GLY A 306 2.07 -1.67 42.55
C GLY A 306 3.50 -2.05 42.14
N LEU A 307 4.19 -1.21 41.34
CA LEU A 307 5.50 -1.50 40.76
C LEU A 307 6.62 -0.85 41.57
N GLU A 308 6.87 -1.33 42.81
CA GLU A 308 7.87 -0.76 43.71
C GLU A 308 9.30 -0.77 43.15
N ALA A 309 9.68 -1.82 42.42
CA ALA A 309 11.00 -1.88 41.77
C ALA A 309 11.19 -0.78 40.72
N HIS A 310 10.14 -0.43 39.99
CA HIS A 310 10.15 0.71 39.02
C HIS A 310 10.32 2.04 39.73
N ALA A 311 9.61 2.25 40.85
CA ALA A 311 9.76 3.43 41.69
C ALA A 311 11.20 3.61 42.19
N ARG A 312 11.79 2.57 42.74
CA ARG A 312 13.19 2.58 43.20
C ARG A 312 14.19 2.79 42.06
N ALA A 313 13.90 2.22 40.88
CA ALA A 313 14.77 2.37 39.71
C ALA A 313 14.88 3.82 39.24
N VAL A 314 13.85 4.65 39.38
CA VAL A 314 13.93 6.06 39.03
C VAL A 314 14.50 6.89 40.18
N GLU A 315 14.15 6.56 41.42
CA GLU A 315 14.64 7.28 42.60
C GLU A 315 16.18 7.18 42.76
N CYS A 316 16.80 6.04 42.50
CA CYS A 316 18.25 5.90 42.55
C CYS A 316 19.00 6.66 41.45
N ARG A 317 18.29 7.19 40.44
CA ARG A 317 18.80 8.05 39.35
C ARG A 317 18.48 9.54 39.54
N ALA A 318 17.63 9.84 40.49
CA ALA A 318 17.43 11.20 40.92
C ALA A 318 18.65 11.62 41.73
N GLN A 319 19.47 12.55 41.23
CA GLN A 319 20.47 13.14 42.07
C GLN A 319 19.78 13.97 43.14
N ASP A 320 20.05 13.66 44.39
CA ASP A 320 19.79 14.59 45.47
C ASP A 320 20.48 15.90 45.09
N SER A 321 19.67 16.94 44.97
CA SER A 321 20.17 18.30 45.03
C SER A 321 20.73 18.44 46.47
N LYS A 322 21.98 18.08 46.70
CA LYS A 322 22.67 18.50 47.88
C LYS A 322 22.74 20.03 47.76
N VAL A 323 21.91 20.69 48.56
CA VAL A 323 21.94 22.10 48.91
C VAL A 323 23.34 22.52 49.28
#